data_a514e18b03d07816bed61fdb3b1b8438
#
_entry.id   a514e18b03d07816bed61fdb3b1b8438
#
_cell.length_a   1.000
_cell.length_b   1.000
_cell.length_c   1.000
_cell.angle_alpha   90.00
_cell.angle_beta   90.00
_cell.angle_gamma   90.00
#
_symmetry.space_group_name_H-M   'P 1'
#
loop_
_entity.id
_entity.type
_entity.pdbx_description
1 polymer ?
#
loop_
_entity_poly.entity_id
_entity_poly.type
_entity_poly.pdbx_seq_one_letter_code
_entity_poly.pdbx_strand_id
1 'polypeptide(L)'
;MQKYFLVFLALLSGAPAHAALNVFACEPEWGALAQELGGDQVAVYTATTALQDPHHIQARPSLIASARKAALLLCTGAELEAGWLPVLLRQSGNAQIQPGRPGYFEAAAYVQMLEIPARADRAQGDVHASGNPHIQTDPRNILLVANALAQRLAQLDAANAAFYQARQQ
;
A
#
# COMPACT_ATOMS: atom_id res chain seq x y z
N MET A 1 -31.36 -56.63 23.96
CA MET A 1 -30.64 -56.12 22.77
C MET A 1 -30.52 -54.60 22.92
N GLN A 2 -29.36 -54.10 23.34
CA GLN A 2 -29.13 -52.71 23.66
C GLN A 2 -28.37 -52.09 22.48
N LYS A 3 -29.02 -51.13 21.77
CA LYS A 3 -28.45 -50.47 20.61
C LYS A 3 -27.66 -49.25 21.09
N TYR A 4 -26.34 -49.30 20.95
CA TYR A 4 -25.43 -48.17 21.22
C TYR A 4 -25.51 -47.20 20.00
N PHE A 5 -26.01 -46.02 20.24
CA PHE A 5 -26.04 -44.91 19.26
C PHE A 5 -24.74 -44.11 19.42
N LEU A 6 -23.75 -44.35 18.57
CA LEU A 6 -22.52 -43.57 18.51
C LEU A 6 -22.82 -42.22 17.84
N VAL A 7 -22.86 -41.17 18.65
CA VAL A 7 -22.90 -39.77 18.18
C VAL A 7 -21.49 -39.34 17.77
N PHE A 8 -21.26 -39.22 16.47
CA PHE A 8 -20.02 -38.70 15.91
C PHE A 8 -20.08 -37.17 15.98
N LEU A 9 -19.45 -36.56 16.99
CA LEU A 9 -19.30 -35.11 17.14
C LEU A 9 -18.19 -34.65 16.20
N ALA A 10 -18.54 -34.18 14.98
CA ALA A 10 -17.61 -33.56 14.04
C ALA A 10 -17.17 -32.21 14.63
N LEU A 11 -15.95 -32.13 15.14
CA LEU A 11 -15.27 -30.88 15.50
C LEU A 11 -15.01 -30.11 14.21
N LEU A 12 -15.90 -29.19 13.85
CA LEU A 12 -15.67 -28.15 12.84
C LEU A 12 -14.58 -27.21 13.38
N SER A 13 -13.33 -27.49 13.03
CA SER A 13 -12.21 -26.57 13.24
C SER A 13 -12.43 -25.38 12.28
N GLY A 14 -13.20 -24.39 12.72
CA GLY A 14 -13.30 -23.11 12.02
C GLY A 14 -11.91 -22.47 12.06
N ALA A 15 -11.23 -22.38 10.90
CA ALA A 15 -10.07 -21.53 10.78
C ALA A 15 -10.49 -20.10 11.16
N PRO A 16 -9.72 -19.36 11.98
CA PRO A 16 -10.03 -17.97 12.29
C PRO A 16 -10.09 -17.18 10.97
N ALA A 17 -11.23 -16.59 10.68
CA ALA A 17 -11.37 -15.66 9.57
C ALA A 17 -10.52 -14.43 9.91
N HIS A 18 -9.33 -14.34 9.32
CA HIS A 18 -8.49 -13.15 9.44
C HIS A 18 -9.08 -12.06 8.53
N ALA A 19 -9.33 -10.88 9.09
CA ALA A 19 -9.80 -9.76 8.26
C ALA A 19 -8.65 -9.30 7.34
N ALA A 20 -8.95 -9.11 6.06
CA ALA A 20 -7.97 -8.63 5.09
C ALA A 20 -7.34 -7.30 5.52
N LEU A 21 -6.03 -7.15 5.32
CA LEU A 21 -5.29 -5.93 5.62
C LEU A 21 -5.73 -4.80 4.68
N ASN A 22 -6.25 -3.70 5.22
CA ASN A 22 -6.69 -2.56 4.41
C ASN A 22 -5.47 -1.79 3.89
N VAL A 23 -5.32 -1.75 2.57
CA VAL A 23 -4.27 -1.00 1.87
C VAL A 23 -4.89 0.19 1.15
N PHE A 24 -4.35 1.39 1.39
CA PHE A 24 -4.65 2.59 0.63
C PHE A 24 -3.48 2.86 -0.31
N ALA A 25 -3.67 2.60 -1.61
CA ALA A 25 -2.71 2.90 -2.65
C ALA A 25 -2.99 4.27 -3.26
N CYS A 26 -1.97 5.09 -3.45
CA CYS A 26 -2.11 6.40 -4.07
C CYS A 26 -2.35 6.26 -5.58
N GLU A 27 -1.59 5.45 -6.27
CA GLU A 27 -1.64 5.24 -7.71
C GLU A 27 -2.02 3.79 -8.08
N PRO A 28 -2.59 3.57 -9.29
CA PRO A 28 -3.08 2.26 -9.74
C PRO A 28 -2.00 1.17 -9.78
N GLU A 29 -0.77 1.51 -10.17
CA GLU A 29 0.35 0.57 -10.25
C GLU A 29 0.71 -0.02 -8.89
N TRP A 30 0.71 0.81 -7.85
CA TRP A 30 0.97 0.34 -6.48
C TRP A 30 -0.21 -0.46 -5.93
N GLY A 31 -1.43 -0.07 -6.31
CA GLY A 31 -2.63 -0.86 -5.98
C GLY A 31 -2.57 -2.25 -6.60
N ALA A 32 -2.18 -2.34 -7.87
CA ALA A 32 -2.01 -3.61 -8.57
C ALA A 32 -0.90 -4.47 -7.95
N LEU A 33 0.24 -3.87 -7.61
CA LEU A 33 1.35 -4.56 -6.95
C LEU A 33 0.95 -5.09 -5.57
N ALA A 34 0.25 -4.27 -4.77
CA ALA A 34 -0.25 -4.70 -3.46
C ALA A 34 -1.24 -5.86 -3.58
N GLN A 35 -2.14 -5.82 -4.56
CA GLN A 35 -3.08 -6.91 -4.83
C GLN A 35 -2.37 -8.18 -5.31
N GLU A 36 -1.35 -8.04 -6.17
CA GLU A 36 -0.55 -9.18 -6.64
C GLU A 36 0.18 -9.88 -5.48
N LEU A 37 0.83 -9.12 -4.62
CA LEU A 37 1.55 -9.68 -3.46
C LEU A 37 0.61 -10.16 -2.34
N GLY A 38 -0.51 -9.45 -2.15
CA GLY A 38 -1.41 -9.68 -1.03
C GLY A 38 -2.53 -10.68 -1.28
N GLY A 39 -2.92 -10.89 -2.55
CA GLY A 39 -4.06 -11.76 -2.89
C GLY A 39 -5.29 -11.44 -2.05
N ASP A 40 -5.92 -12.48 -1.51
CA ASP A 40 -7.12 -12.36 -0.65
C ASP A 40 -6.81 -11.88 0.79
N GLN A 41 -5.52 -11.73 1.14
CA GLN A 41 -5.11 -11.25 2.46
C GLN A 41 -5.11 -9.71 2.55
N VAL A 42 -5.32 -9.01 1.44
CA VAL A 42 -5.39 -7.54 1.40
C VAL A 42 -6.72 -7.07 0.79
N ALA A 43 -7.19 -5.92 1.28
CA ALA A 43 -8.29 -5.17 0.67
C ALA A 43 -7.73 -3.83 0.18
N VAL A 44 -7.53 -3.71 -1.13
CA VAL A 44 -6.88 -2.56 -1.73
C VAL A 44 -7.91 -1.51 -2.16
N TYR A 45 -7.69 -0.27 -1.73
CA TYR A 45 -8.37 0.92 -2.23
C TYR A 45 -7.36 1.80 -2.95
N THR A 46 -7.62 2.13 -4.21
CA THR A 46 -6.75 3.00 -5.01
C THR A 46 -7.36 4.41 -5.10
N ALA A 47 -6.56 5.43 -4.78
CA ALA A 47 -7.01 6.81 -4.67
C ALA A 47 -7.22 7.46 -6.02
N THR A 48 -6.38 7.13 -7.00
CA THR A 48 -6.38 7.69 -8.36
C THR A 48 -6.70 6.63 -9.41
N THR A 49 -6.90 7.08 -10.62
CA THR A 49 -7.04 6.24 -11.81
C THR A 49 -6.00 6.63 -12.85
N ALA A 50 -5.75 5.79 -13.85
CA ALA A 50 -4.82 6.06 -14.94
C ALA A 50 -5.20 7.31 -15.80
N LEU A 51 -6.40 7.85 -15.61
CA LEU A 51 -6.87 9.05 -16.31
C LEU A 51 -6.75 10.33 -15.46
N GLN A 52 -6.19 10.24 -14.27
CA GLN A 52 -6.02 11.36 -13.35
C GLN A 52 -4.55 11.70 -13.19
N ASP A 53 -4.26 13.00 -13.09
CA ASP A 53 -2.95 13.48 -12.73
C ASP A 53 -2.73 13.31 -11.21
N PRO A 54 -1.77 12.51 -10.77
CA PRO A 54 -1.53 12.25 -9.34
C PRO A 54 -1.03 13.49 -8.58
N HIS A 55 -0.52 14.50 -9.24
CA HIS A 55 -0.11 15.76 -8.59
C HIS A 55 -1.32 16.59 -8.12
N HIS A 56 -2.46 16.46 -8.81
CA HIS A 56 -3.61 17.37 -8.70
C HIS A 56 -4.89 16.66 -8.21
N ILE A 57 -4.76 15.87 -7.13
CA ILE A 57 -5.89 15.19 -6.50
C ILE A 57 -6.44 16.03 -5.34
N GLN A 58 -7.75 15.98 -5.16
CA GLN A 58 -8.40 16.57 -4.00
C GLN A 58 -8.57 15.52 -2.89
N ALA A 59 -8.24 15.87 -1.66
CA ALA A 59 -8.49 15.05 -0.47
C ALA A 59 -10.02 15.03 -0.15
N ARG A 60 -10.80 14.40 -1.03
CA ARG A 60 -12.26 14.30 -0.89
C ARG A 60 -12.67 13.36 0.26
N PRO A 61 -13.91 13.48 0.80
CA PRO A 61 -14.35 12.69 1.95
C PRO A 61 -14.20 11.18 1.79
N SER A 62 -14.39 10.64 0.58
CA SER A 62 -14.22 9.20 0.31
C SER A 62 -12.76 8.75 0.49
N LEU A 63 -11.78 9.54 0.04
CA LEU A 63 -10.36 9.25 0.26
C LEU A 63 -10.02 9.30 1.74
N ILE A 64 -10.48 10.32 2.45
CA ILE A 64 -10.26 10.47 3.89
C ILE A 64 -10.85 9.29 4.66
N ALA A 65 -12.06 8.85 4.32
CA ALA A 65 -12.70 7.70 4.95
C ALA A 65 -11.94 6.38 4.70
N SER A 66 -11.38 6.19 3.51
CA SER A 66 -10.55 5.03 3.17
C SER A 66 -9.19 5.08 3.89
N ALA A 67 -8.52 6.22 3.89
CA ALA A 67 -7.26 6.42 4.61
C ALA A 67 -7.41 6.21 6.12
N ARG A 68 -8.56 6.59 6.71
CA ARG A 68 -8.84 6.37 8.14
C ARG A 68 -8.84 4.89 8.53
N LYS A 69 -9.20 3.99 7.63
CA LYS A 69 -9.29 2.54 7.86
C LYS A 69 -8.03 1.79 7.41
N ALA A 70 -7.12 2.46 6.72
CA ALA A 70 -5.94 1.82 6.16
C ALA A 70 -4.96 1.38 7.27
N ALA A 71 -4.45 0.17 7.15
CA ALA A 71 -3.32 -0.32 7.91
C ALA A 71 -1.99 -0.03 7.19
N LEU A 72 -2.04 0.10 5.85
CA LEU A 72 -0.92 0.48 4.99
C LEU A 72 -1.36 1.57 4.01
N LEU A 73 -0.61 2.66 3.97
CA LEU A 73 -0.61 3.66 2.91
C LEU A 73 0.59 3.38 2.01
N LEU A 74 0.36 3.27 0.72
CA LEU A 74 1.34 2.95 -0.30
C LEU A 74 1.28 3.99 -1.42
N CYS A 75 2.25 4.88 -1.46
CA CYS A 75 2.36 5.97 -2.42
C CYS A 75 3.69 5.91 -3.15
N THR A 76 3.82 6.64 -4.25
CA THR A 76 5.10 6.81 -4.95
C THR A 76 6.11 7.53 -4.06
N GLY A 77 5.72 8.63 -3.43
CA GLY A 77 6.63 9.53 -2.74
C GLY A 77 7.39 10.45 -3.70
N ALA A 78 8.60 10.89 -3.31
CA ALA A 78 9.38 11.83 -4.10
C ALA A 78 8.58 13.07 -4.52
N GLU A 79 7.70 13.55 -3.66
CA GLU A 79 6.87 14.75 -3.83
C GLU A 79 5.73 14.61 -4.87
N LEU A 80 5.47 13.41 -5.44
CA LEU A 80 4.41 13.22 -6.41
C LEU A 80 3.05 13.62 -5.85
N GLU A 81 2.74 13.21 -4.62
CA GLU A 81 1.47 13.45 -3.94
C GLU A 81 1.48 14.68 -3.01
N ALA A 82 2.52 15.52 -3.11
CA ALA A 82 2.73 16.65 -2.19
C ALA A 82 1.54 17.63 -2.13
N GLY A 83 0.76 17.75 -3.23
CA GLY A 83 -0.38 18.64 -3.31
C GLY A 83 -1.57 18.23 -2.46
N TRP A 84 -1.71 16.96 -2.07
CA TRP A 84 -2.92 16.44 -1.40
C TRP A 84 -2.67 15.48 -0.25
N LEU A 85 -1.62 14.66 -0.29
CA LEU A 85 -1.32 13.65 0.72
C LEU A 85 -1.18 14.21 2.14
N PRO A 86 -0.50 15.35 2.38
CA PRO A 86 -0.42 15.92 3.73
C PRO A 86 -1.78 16.32 4.31
N VAL A 87 -2.70 16.78 3.46
CA VAL A 87 -4.08 17.11 3.87
C VAL A 87 -4.85 15.84 4.20
N LEU A 88 -4.74 14.80 3.34
CA LEU A 88 -5.36 13.50 3.55
C LEU A 88 -4.93 12.89 4.88
N LEU A 89 -3.63 12.84 5.15
CA LEU A 89 -3.06 12.28 6.38
C LEU A 89 -3.60 12.97 7.63
N ARG A 90 -3.60 14.30 7.65
CA ARG A 90 -4.15 15.07 8.79
C ARG A 90 -5.63 14.80 8.99
N GLN A 91 -6.43 14.83 7.92
CA GLN A 91 -7.89 14.68 8.01
C GLN A 91 -8.33 13.24 8.27
N SER A 92 -7.53 12.26 7.89
CA SER A 92 -7.80 10.85 8.22
C SER A 92 -7.73 10.61 9.73
N GLY A 93 -6.85 11.31 10.45
CA GLY A 93 -6.59 11.08 11.87
C GLY A 93 -6.00 9.70 12.19
N ASN A 94 -5.55 8.97 11.17
CA ASN A 94 -5.01 7.62 11.34
C ASN A 94 -3.51 7.67 11.71
N ALA A 95 -3.21 7.36 12.97
CA ALA A 95 -1.83 7.40 13.48
C ALA A 95 -0.93 6.29 12.89
N GLN A 96 -1.50 5.22 12.31
CA GLN A 96 -0.73 4.10 11.78
C GLN A 96 -0.03 4.43 10.46
N ILE A 97 -0.66 5.28 9.63
CA ILE A 97 -0.18 5.65 8.29
C ILE A 97 0.51 7.02 8.25
N GLN A 98 0.98 7.52 9.36
CA GLN A 98 1.75 8.78 9.40
C GLN A 98 3.22 8.54 9.02
N PRO A 99 3.93 9.53 8.49
CA PRO A 99 5.36 9.45 8.21
C PRO A 99 6.15 8.87 9.40
N GLY A 100 7.07 7.94 9.12
CA GLY A 100 7.86 7.25 10.13
C GLY A 100 7.16 6.07 10.83
N ARG A 101 5.92 5.76 10.49
CA ARG A 101 5.21 4.59 11.00
C ARG A 101 5.32 3.40 10.05
N PRO A 102 5.21 2.15 10.55
CA PRO A 102 5.23 0.96 9.68
C PRO A 102 4.14 0.96 8.60
N GLY A 103 2.99 1.56 8.87
CA GLY A 103 1.90 1.69 7.90
C GLY A 103 2.10 2.79 6.86
N TYR A 104 3.21 3.54 6.88
CA TYR A 104 3.57 4.53 5.87
C TYR A 104 4.64 3.98 4.94
N PHE A 105 4.37 3.91 3.63
CA PHE A 105 5.27 3.35 2.65
C PHE A 105 5.34 4.24 1.40
N GLU A 106 6.53 4.72 1.09
CA GLU A 106 6.85 5.44 -0.14
C GLU A 106 7.75 4.56 -1.00
N ALA A 107 7.30 4.24 -2.22
CA ALA A 107 8.00 3.37 -3.14
C ALA A 107 9.38 3.93 -3.54
N ALA A 108 9.47 5.25 -3.71
CA ALA A 108 10.72 5.95 -4.06
C ALA A 108 11.84 5.76 -3.02
N ALA A 109 11.52 5.43 -1.77
CA ALA A 109 12.52 5.19 -0.74
C ALA A 109 13.35 3.89 -0.97
N TYR A 110 12.91 3.02 -1.87
CA TYR A 110 13.53 1.71 -2.13
C TYR A 110 14.26 1.62 -3.46
N VAL A 111 14.31 2.72 -4.21
CA VAL A 111 14.95 2.78 -5.53
C VAL A 111 15.98 3.89 -5.61
N GLN A 112 16.89 3.78 -6.57
CA GLN A 112 17.80 4.88 -6.88
C GLN A 112 17.06 5.93 -7.69
N MET A 113 16.89 7.13 -7.10
CA MET A 113 16.25 8.25 -7.80
C MET A 113 17.14 8.78 -8.91
N LEU A 114 16.52 9.09 -10.04
CA LEU A 114 17.16 9.71 -11.20
C LEU A 114 16.79 11.19 -11.29
N GLU A 115 17.54 11.94 -12.07
CA GLU A 115 17.22 13.35 -12.41
C GLU A 115 17.03 14.24 -11.18
N ILE A 116 17.83 14.01 -10.13
CA ILE A 116 17.82 14.88 -8.95
C ILE A 116 18.37 16.24 -9.37
N PRO A 117 17.57 17.31 -9.35
CA PRO A 117 18.00 18.61 -9.82
C PRO A 117 18.96 19.25 -8.82
N ALA A 118 20.01 19.92 -9.31
CA ALA A 118 20.92 20.71 -8.46
C ALA A 118 20.18 21.84 -7.72
N ARG A 119 19.09 22.32 -8.30
CA ARG A 119 18.16 23.32 -7.74
C ARG A 119 16.77 23.08 -8.29
N ALA A 120 15.80 22.87 -7.42
CA ALA A 120 14.39 22.82 -7.81
C ALA A 120 13.91 24.22 -8.16
N ASP A 121 13.44 24.41 -9.41
CA ASP A 121 12.87 25.65 -9.89
C ASP A 121 11.47 25.38 -10.46
N ARG A 122 10.45 25.85 -9.76
CA ARG A 122 9.06 25.66 -10.15
C ARG A 122 8.67 26.36 -11.47
N ALA A 123 9.51 27.28 -11.96
CA ALA A 123 9.30 27.88 -13.29
C ALA A 123 9.56 26.88 -14.43
N GLN A 124 10.17 25.74 -14.15
CA GLN A 124 10.45 24.66 -15.11
C GLN A 124 9.35 23.56 -15.12
N GLY A 125 8.20 23.80 -14.51
CA GLY A 125 7.09 22.86 -14.43
C GLY A 125 7.15 21.98 -13.16
N ASP A 126 6.71 20.73 -13.27
CA ASP A 126 6.64 19.78 -12.16
C ASP A 126 8.03 19.19 -11.82
N VAL A 127 8.93 20.06 -11.34
CA VAL A 127 10.27 19.66 -10.90
C VAL A 127 10.23 19.21 -9.45
N HIS A 128 10.60 17.96 -9.23
CA HIS A 128 10.67 17.34 -7.90
C HIS A 128 12.08 17.43 -7.35
N ALA A 129 12.25 17.99 -6.15
CA ALA A 129 13.56 18.15 -5.51
C ALA A 129 14.23 16.82 -5.20
N SER A 130 13.43 15.77 -4.96
CA SER A 130 13.88 14.41 -4.66
C SER A 130 14.22 13.57 -5.91
N GLY A 131 14.04 14.10 -7.11
CA GLY A 131 14.27 13.41 -8.37
C GLY A 131 12.97 13.00 -9.07
N ASN A 132 13.10 12.31 -10.21
CA ASN A 132 11.96 11.91 -11.05
C ASN A 132 11.09 10.86 -10.34
N PRO A 133 9.81 11.17 -10.00
CA PRO A 133 8.94 10.26 -9.26
C PRO A 133 8.35 9.13 -10.13
N HIS A 134 8.52 9.15 -11.46
CA HIS A 134 7.94 8.14 -12.36
C HIS A 134 8.75 6.84 -12.36
N ILE A 135 9.10 6.36 -11.17
CA ILE A 135 9.94 5.18 -10.92
C ILE A 135 9.33 3.87 -11.41
N GLN A 136 8.01 3.81 -11.52
CA GLN A 136 7.26 2.62 -11.97
C GLN A 136 7.48 2.29 -13.46
N THR A 137 8.05 3.20 -14.23
CA THR A 137 8.36 2.97 -15.65
C THR A 137 9.55 2.04 -15.87
N ASP A 138 10.35 1.78 -14.85
CA ASP A 138 11.43 0.80 -14.88
C ASP A 138 11.03 -0.48 -14.11
N PRO A 139 10.91 -1.64 -14.79
CA PRO A 139 10.52 -2.90 -14.14
C PRO A 139 11.52 -3.36 -13.07
N ARG A 140 12.78 -2.91 -13.12
CA ARG A 140 13.76 -3.19 -12.07
C ARG A 140 13.41 -2.49 -10.76
N ASN A 141 12.86 -1.29 -10.84
CA ASN A 141 12.36 -0.57 -9.67
C ASN A 141 11.13 -1.26 -9.08
N ILE A 142 10.23 -1.78 -9.93
CA ILE A 142 9.07 -2.55 -9.46
C ILE A 142 9.53 -3.75 -8.65
N LEU A 143 10.56 -4.48 -9.07
CA LEU A 143 11.10 -5.61 -8.32
C LEU A 143 11.64 -5.18 -6.95
N LEU A 144 12.37 -4.06 -6.88
CA LEU A 144 12.90 -3.54 -5.61
C LEU A 144 11.76 -3.15 -4.66
N VAL A 145 10.75 -2.45 -5.18
CA VAL A 145 9.57 -2.06 -4.41
C VAL A 145 8.77 -3.29 -3.97
N ALA A 146 8.59 -4.29 -4.84
CA ALA A 146 7.89 -5.54 -4.51
C ALA A 146 8.55 -6.28 -3.35
N ASN A 147 9.88 -6.38 -3.35
CA ASN A 147 10.66 -6.99 -2.26
C ASN A 147 10.42 -6.27 -0.93
N ALA A 148 10.47 -4.94 -0.94
CA ALA A 148 10.25 -4.14 0.25
C ALA A 148 8.79 -4.18 0.73
N LEU A 149 7.84 -4.18 -0.22
CA LEU A 149 6.42 -4.23 0.08
C LEU A 149 6.00 -5.58 0.68
N ALA A 150 6.50 -6.70 0.15
CA ALA A 150 6.24 -8.03 0.70
C ALA A 150 6.74 -8.14 2.16
N GLN A 151 7.91 -7.59 2.46
CA GLN A 151 8.42 -7.51 3.84
C GLN A 151 7.53 -6.63 4.72
N ARG A 152 7.04 -5.51 4.21
CA ARG A 152 6.16 -4.62 4.95
C ARG A 152 4.80 -5.26 5.23
N LEU A 153 4.21 -5.96 4.27
CA LEU A 153 2.97 -6.73 4.46
C LEU A 153 3.18 -7.81 5.53
N ALA A 154 4.28 -8.56 5.46
CA ALA A 154 4.64 -9.55 6.48
C ALA A 154 4.84 -8.95 7.88
N GLN A 155 5.36 -7.73 7.98
CA GLN A 155 5.50 -7.00 9.25
C GLN A 155 4.15 -6.58 9.84
N LEU A 156 3.23 -6.10 8.99
CA LEU A 156 1.93 -5.59 9.43
C LEU A 156 0.92 -6.71 9.70
N ASP A 157 1.10 -7.84 9.03
CA ASP A 157 0.24 -9.03 9.14
C ASP A 157 1.12 -10.29 9.26
N ALA A 158 1.69 -10.46 10.43
CA ALA A 158 2.63 -11.54 10.73
C ALA A 158 2.02 -12.94 10.58
N ALA A 159 0.71 -13.08 10.74
CA ALA A 159 0.01 -14.36 10.56
C ALA A 159 0.10 -14.87 9.11
N ASN A 160 0.14 -13.97 8.14
CA ASN A 160 0.22 -14.26 6.70
C ASN A 160 1.63 -14.00 6.11
N ALA A 161 2.66 -13.82 6.93
CA ALA A 161 4.02 -13.47 6.47
C ALA A 161 4.57 -14.44 5.40
N ALA A 162 4.41 -15.75 5.60
CA ALA A 162 4.87 -16.77 4.65
C ALA A 162 4.13 -16.68 3.30
N PHE A 163 2.85 -16.30 3.31
CA PHE A 163 2.06 -16.09 2.10
C PHE A 163 2.63 -14.95 1.25
N TYR A 164 2.88 -13.77 1.87
CA TYR A 164 3.44 -12.62 1.17
C TYR A 164 4.85 -12.89 0.60
N GLN A 165 5.68 -13.61 1.37
CA GLN A 165 7.03 -13.99 0.93
C GLN A 165 7.02 -14.98 -0.26
N ALA A 166 6.09 -15.93 -0.26
CA ALA A 166 5.96 -16.87 -1.37
C ALA A 166 5.50 -16.22 -2.67
N ARG A 167 4.65 -15.19 -2.58
CA ARG A 167 4.14 -14.47 -3.77
C ARG A 167 5.14 -13.46 -4.34
N GLN A 168 6.17 -13.10 -3.59
CA GLN A 168 7.23 -12.19 -4.03
C GLN A 168 8.26 -12.90 -4.94
N GLN A 169 8.36 -14.23 -4.90
CA GLN A 169 9.27 -15.05 -5.74
C GLN A 169 8.77 -15.20 -7.17
#